data_b531ebd03b7a113270092af108449450
#
_entry.id   b531ebd03b7a113270092af108449450
#
_cell.length_a   1.000
_cell.length_b   1.000
_cell.length_c   1.000
_cell.angle_alpha   90.00
_cell.angle_beta   90.00
_cell.angle_gamma   90.00
#
_symmetry.space_group_name_H-M   'P 1'
#
loop_
_entity.id
_entity.type
_entity.pdbx_description
1 polymer ?
#
loop_
_entity_poly.entity_id
_entity_poly.type
_entity_poly.pdbx_seq_one_letter_code
_entity_poly.pdbx_strand_id
1 'polypeptide(L)'
;MLDIRFLRENPEVVKQNIRNKFQDSKLPLVDEVIALDLRNREIKQEVEALRAEKNKISKMIGACMAQGKKEEAEEYKRQVAANAGRTEELSKEEKEVEDKIKTIMMTIPNIIDPSVPIGKDDSENVELEKFGEPVVPQFEIPYHTDIMSKFDGIDLDAAGKVAGNGFYYLMGDIARLHSAVISYARDFMIDRGFTYCIPPFMIRSNVVTGVMSFAEMDSMMYKIEGEDLYLIGTSEHSMIGKFIDTMLEEEKLPYTLTSYSPCFRKEKGAHGIEERGVYRIHQFEKQEMIVVCKPEESMDWYEKMWKNTVDLFRSLDIPVRTLECWSGDLADLKVKSCDVEAWSPRQKKYFEVGSCSNLGDAQARRLGIRVKGADGNKYFAHTLNNTVVAPPRMLIAFLENNLNADGSVNIPKALQPYMGGKTKIE
;
A
#
# COMPACT_ATOMS: atom_id res chain seq x y z
N MET A 1 -7.12 7.64 -3.79
CA MET A 1 -8.43 8.32 -3.98
C MET A 1 -8.36 9.10 -5.27
N LEU A 2 -9.38 9.00 -6.13
CA LEU A 2 -9.45 9.79 -7.36
C LEU A 2 -9.61 11.29 -7.08
N ASP A 3 -9.32 12.11 -8.11
CA ASP A 3 -9.71 13.52 -8.12
C ASP A 3 -11.23 13.63 -8.34
N ILE A 4 -11.93 14.36 -7.47
CA ILE A 4 -13.39 14.53 -7.60
C ILE A 4 -13.76 15.33 -8.85
N ARG A 5 -12.89 16.22 -9.34
CA ARG A 5 -13.10 16.93 -10.61
C ARG A 5 -13.04 15.97 -11.78
N PHE A 6 -12.00 15.11 -11.79
CA PHE A 6 -11.87 14.09 -12.82
C PHE A 6 -13.12 13.18 -12.85
N LEU A 7 -13.57 12.70 -11.68
CA LEU A 7 -14.76 11.86 -11.58
C LEU A 7 -16.01 12.56 -12.12
N ARG A 8 -16.22 13.83 -11.77
CA ARG A 8 -17.36 14.63 -12.22
C ARG A 8 -17.34 14.89 -13.72
N GLU A 9 -16.16 15.16 -14.29
CA GLU A 9 -15.98 15.47 -15.71
C GLU A 9 -15.98 14.20 -16.57
N ASN A 10 -15.62 13.05 -16.00
CA ASN A 10 -15.46 11.78 -16.70
C ASN A 10 -16.17 10.61 -16.01
N PRO A 11 -17.47 10.71 -15.66
CA PRO A 11 -18.17 9.68 -14.88
C PRO A 11 -18.20 8.32 -15.57
N GLU A 12 -18.36 8.30 -16.90
CA GLU A 12 -18.40 7.05 -17.67
C GLU A 12 -17.04 6.34 -17.72
N VAL A 13 -15.94 7.09 -17.71
CA VAL A 13 -14.58 6.51 -17.61
C VAL A 13 -14.43 5.81 -16.27
N VAL A 14 -14.87 6.45 -15.16
CA VAL A 14 -14.82 5.87 -13.83
C VAL A 14 -15.72 4.62 -13.72
N LYS A 15 -16.95 4.68 -14.26
CA LYS A 15 -17.86 3.53 -14.29
C LYS A 15 -17.28 2.38 -15.12
N GLN A 16 -16.67 2.68 -16.29
CA GLN A 16 -16.02 1.65 -17.09
C GLN A 16 -14.84 1.00 -16.35
N ASN A 17 -14.05 1.80 -15.64
CA ASN A 17 -12.96 1.29 -14.81
C ASN A 17 -13.47 0.36 -13.68
N ILE A 18 -14.57 0.70 -13.03
CA ILE A 18 -15.24 -0.14 -12.02
C ILE A 18 -15.65 -1.48 -12.64
N ARG A 19 -16.25 -1.47 -13.86
CA ARG A 19 -16.61 -2.71 -14.60
C ARG A 19 -15.36 -3.52 -14.96
N ASN A 20 -14.31 -2.87 -15.43
CA ASN A 20 -13.04 -3.52 -15.76
C ASN A 20 -12.40 -4.22 -14.55
N LYS A 21 -12.65 -3.70 -13.34
CA LYS A 21 -12.23 -4.30 -12.08
C LYS A 21 -13.23 -5.31 -11.49
N PHE A 22 -14.31 -5.63 -12.19
CA PHE A 22 -15.36 -6.55 -11.77
C PHE A 22 -16.02 -6.16 -10.42
N GLN A 23 -16.18 -4.83 -10.21
CA GLN A 23 -16.70 -4.27 -8.96
C GLN A 23 -18.05 -3.56 -9.18
N ASP A 24 -18.95 -4.11 -9.98
CA ASP A 24 -20.20 -3.49 -10.43
C ASP A 24 -21.09 -2.97 -9.29
N SER A 25 -21.01 -3.54 -8.10
CA SER A 25 -21.70 -3.07 -6.91
C SER A 25 -21.33 -1.62 -6.52
N LYS A 26 -20.20 -1.12 -6.99
CA LYS A 26 -19.73 0.26 -6.73
C LYS A 26 -20.23 1.27 -7.77
N LEU A 27 -20.86 0.85 -8.87
CA LEU A 27 -21.35 1.76 -9.92
C LEU A 27 -22.27 2.86 -9.42
N PRO A 28 -23.25 2.59 -8.51
CA PRO A 28 -24.15 3.64 -7.99
C PRO A 28 -23.41 4.74 -7.20
N LEU A 29 -22.26 4.42 -6.61
CA LEU A 29 -21.47 5.38 -5.82
C LEU A 29 -20.95 6.56 -6.67
N VAL A 30 -20.76 6.35 -7.97
CA VAL A 30 -20.31 7.41 -8.89
C VAL A 30 -21.37 8.50 -9.02
N ASP A 31 -22.62 8.13 -9.22
CA ASP A 31 -23.72 9.08 -9.34
C ASP A 31 -24.05 9.73 -7.99
N GLU A 32 -23.98 8.96 -6.90
CA GLU A 32 -24.20 9.46 -5.54
C GLU A 32 -23.16 10.54 -5.18
N VAL A 33 -21.88 10.31 -5.44
CA VAL A 33 -20.85 11.30 -5.08
C VAL A 33 -20.93 12.55 -5.95
N ILE A 34 -21.37 12.46 -7.20
CA ILE A 34 -21.61 13.62 -8.06
C ILE A 34 -22.76 14.48 -7.51
N ALA A 35 -23.86 13.84 -7.07
CA ALA A 35 -24.98 14.55 -6.44
C ALA A 35 -24.56 15.24 -5.14
N LEU A 36 -23.80 14.54 -4.31
CA LEU A 36 -23.27 15.11 -3.06
C LEU A 36 -22.29 16.27 -3.32
N ASP A 37 -21.41 16.18 -4.32
CA ASP A 37 -20.51 17.25 -4.71
C ASP A 37 -21.27 18.49 -5.21
N LEU A 38 -22.35 18.29 -5.98
CA LEU A 38 -23.22 19.40 -6.38
C LEU A 38 -23.82 20.07 -5.16
N ARG A 39 -24.40 19.29 -4.21
CA ARG A 39 -24.98 19.80 -2.99
C ARG A 39 -23.95 20.55 -2.12
N ASN A 40 -22.75 20.02 -1.98
CA ASN A 40 -21.67 20.68 -1.25
C ASN A 40 -21.32 22.06 -1.82
N ARG A 41 -21.28 22.17 -3.16
CA ARG A 41 -21.03 23.45 -3.83
C ARG A 41 -22.17 24.44 -3.63
N GLU A 42 -23.43 24.00 -3.68
CA GLU A 42 -24.60 24.84 -3.38
C GLU A 42 -24.55 25.37 -1.95
N ILE A 43 -24.26 24.48 -0.96
CA ILE A 43 -24.12 24.87 0.45
C ILE A 43 -23.04 25.94 0.61
N LYS A 44 -21.86 25.74 0.01
CA LYS A 44 -20.76 26.70 0.07
C LYS A 44 -21.13 28.06 -0.51
N GLN A 45 -21.84 28.08 -1.63
CA GLN A 45 -22.32 29.32 -2.23
C GLN A 45 -23.35 30.03 -1.34
N GLU A 46 -24.30 29.31 -0.73
CA GLU A 46 -25.29 29.86 0.18
C GLU A 46 -24.63 30.43 1.45
N VAL A 47 -23.67 29.70 2.03
CA VAL A 47 -22.89 30.16 3.21
C VAL A 47 -22.10 31.43 2.90
N GLU A 48 -21.45 31.52 1.74
CA GLU A 48 -20.73 32.73 1.32
C GLU A 48 -21.67 33.93 1.12
N ALA A 49 -22.82 33.70 0.49
CA ALA A 49 -23.84 34.73 0.30
C ALA A 49 -24.36 35.25 1.66
N LEU A 50 -24.69 34.35 2.60
CA LEU A 50 -25.14 34.73 3.95
C LEU A 50 -24.06 35.50 4.74
N ARG A 51 -22.80 35.13 4.60
CA ARG A 51 -21.67 35.85 5.22
C ARG A 51 -21.52 37.25 4.64
N ALA A 52 -21.61 37.41 3.31
CA ALA A 52 -21.55 38.68 2.65
C ALA A 52 -22.74 39.58 3.08
N GLU A 53 -23.95 39.03 3.13
CA GLU A 53 -25.15 39.73 3.58
C GLU A 53 -25.04 40.17 5.05
N LYS A 54 -24.59 39.28 5.95
CA LYS A 54 -24.33 39.62 7.36
C LYS A 54 -23.39 40.80 7.49
N ASN A 55 -22.30 40.85 6.71
CA ASN A 55 -21.35 41.96 6.73
C ASN A 55 -22.00 43.29 6.26
N LYS A 56 -22.88 43.23 5.23
CA LYS A 56 -23.63 44.39 4.73
C LYS A 56 -24.63 44.88 5.79
N ILE A 57 -25.43 43.99 6.35
CA ILE A 57 -26.45 44.32 7.37
C ILE A 57 -25.78 44.88 8.64
N SER A 58 -24.64 44.34 9.05
CA SER A 58 -23.90 44.84 10.21
C SER A 58 -23.47 46.28 10.05
N LYS A 59 -23.08 46.71 8.84
CA LYS A 59 -22.80 48.12 8.54
C LYS A 59 -24.05 48.98 8.59
N MET A 60 -25.22 48.45 8.15
CA MET A 60 -26.49 49.15 8.19
C MET A 60 -26.97 49.34 9.64
N ILE A 61 -26.82 48.34 10.51
CA ILE A 61 -27.10 48.46 11.95
C ILE A 61 -26.30 49.63 12.56
N GLY A 62 -24.98 49.67 12.25
CA GLY A 62 -24.14 50.78 12.75
C GLY A 62 -24.63 52.16 12.28
N ALA A 63 -25.03 52.29 11.00
CA ALA A 63 -25.56 53.52 10.44
C ALA A 63 -26.91 53.91 11.06
N CYS A 64 -27.84 52.97 11.24
CA CYS A 64 -29.15 53.20 11.88
C CYS A 64 -28.98 53.61 13.34
N MET A 65 -28.08 52.98 14.08
CA MET A 65 -27.78 53.36 15.47
C MET A 65 -27.21 54.78 15.58
N ALA A 66 -26.32 55.18 14.67
CA ALA A 66 -25.75 56.51 14.63
C ALA A 66 -26.81 57.60 14.30
N GLN A 67 -27.88 57.21 13.55
CA GLN A 67 -29.00 58.10 13.18
C GLN A 67 -30.17 58.06 14.17
N GLY A 68 -30.09 57.28 15.24
CA GLY A 68 -31.16 57.10 16.24
C GLY A 68 -32.37 56.28 15.81
N LYS A 69 -32.28 55.57 14.67
CA LYS A 69 -33.34 54.70 14.08
C LYS A 69 -33.36 53.33 14.73
N LYS A 70 -33.82 53.23 15.96
CA LYS A 70 -33.76 52.04 16.78
C LYS A 70 -34.59 50.86 16.23
N GLU A 71 -35.80 51.14 15.71
CA GLU A 71 -36.69 50.07 15.17
C GLU A 71 -36.09 49.41 13.93
N GLU A 72 -35.55 50.21 13.00
CA GLU A 72 -34.84 49.66 11.81
C GLU A 72 -33.62 48.85 12.22
N ALA A 73 -32.87 49.31 13.24
CA ALA A 73 -31.72 48.55 13.75
C ALA A 73 -32.10 47.20 14.37
N GLU A 74 -33.24 47.13 15.09
CA GLU A 74 -33.73 45.89 15.66
C GLU A 74 -34.22 44.88 14.60
N GLU A 75 -34.83 45.39 13.51
CA GLU A 75 -35.18 44.54 12.37
C GLU A 75 -33.94 43.94 11.71
N TYR A 76 -32.91 44.73 11.46
CA TYR A 76 -31.64 44.25 10.94
C TYR A 76 -30.94 43.26 11.89
N LYS A 77 -31.03 43.44 13.19
CA LYS A 77 -30.52 42.44 14.17
C LYS A 77 -31.27 41.12 14.08
N ARG A 78 -32.60 41.12 13.87
CA ARG A 78 -33.37 39.88 13.65
C ARG A 78 -32.95 39.17 12.38
N GLN A 79 -32.70 39.89 11.29
CA GLN A 79 -32.20 39.31 10.04
C GLN A 79 -30.81 38.72 10.24
N VAL A 80 -29.90 39.38 10.95
CA VAL A 80 -28.57 38.80 11.26
C VAL A 80 -28.70 37.53 12.10
N ALA A 81 -29.62 37.49 13.08
CA ALA A 81 -29.84 36.31 13.89
C ALA A 81 -30.40 35.15 13.08
N ALA A 82 -31.36 35.41 12.16
CA ALA A 82 -31.90 34.40 11.26
C ALA A 82 -30.81 33.86 10.31
N ASN A 83 -29.99 34.74 9.72
CA ASN A 83 -28.87 34.35 8.86
C ASN A 83 -27.81 33.55 9.63
N ALA A 84 -27.58 33.85 10.90
CA ALA A 84 -26.65 33.11 11.75
C ALA A 84 -27.17 31.67 11.98
N GLY A 85 -28.46 31.47 12.31
CA GLY A 85 -29.07 30.16 12.45
C GLY A 85 -28.99 29.34 11.18
N ARG A 86 -29.33 29.94 10.03
CA ARG A 86 -29.22 29.25 8.74
C ARG A 86 -27.77 28.90 8.39
N THR A 87 -26.81 29.76 8.69
CA THR A 87 -25.38 29.44 8.46
C THR A 87 -24.90 28.27 9.32
N GLU A 88 -25.37 28.16 10.56
CA GLU A 88 -25.05 27.05 11.46
C GLU A 88 -25.61 25.72 10.94
N GLU A 89 -26.89 25.70 10.51
CA GLU A 89 -27.52 24.54 9.88
C GLU A 89 -26.74 24.08 8.64
N LEU A 90 -26.42 25.01 7.74
CA LEU A 90 -25.66 24.71 6.52
C LEU A 90 -24.26 24.22 6.82
N SER A 91 -23.57 24.78 7.83
CA SER A 91 -22.23 24.32 8.22
C SER A 91 -22.24 22.90 8.77
N LYS A 92 -23.33 22.50 9.44
CA LYS A 92 -23.50 21.12 9.91
C LYS A 92 -23.76 20.19 8.73
N GLU A 93 -24.67 20.58 7.82
CA GLU A 93 -24.94 19.83 6.59
C GLU A 93 -23.68 19.70 5.70
N GLU A 94 -22.90 20.77 5.55
CA GLU A 94 -21.63 20.78 4.82
C GLU A 94 -20.69 19.68 5.33
N LYS A 95 -20.50 19.63 6.64
CA LYS A 95 -19.64 18.61 7.25
C LYS A 95 -20.16 17.18 7.00
N GLU A 96 -21.45 16.95 7.16
CA GLU A 96 -22.05 15.64 6.90
C GLU A 96 -21.88 15.21 5.43
N VAL A 97 -22.07 16.16 4.50
CA VAL A 97 -21.90 15.93 3.06
C VAL A 97 -20.43 15.66 2.72
N GLU A 98 -19.50 16.44 3.26
CA GLU A 98 -18.05 16.25 3.05
C GLU A 98 -17.57 14.90 3.57
N ASP A 99 -18.02 14.47 4.75
CA ASP A 99 -17.69 13.16 5.31
C ASP A 99 -18.21 12.01 4.43
N LYS A 100 -19.43 12.13 3.88
CA LYS A 100 -19.98 11.16 2.93
C LYS A 100 -19.20 11.13 1.62
N ILE A 101 -18.92 12.30 1.04
CA ILE A 101 -18.08 12.40 -0.18
C ILE A 101 -16.75 11.70 0.05
N LYS A 102 -16.08 12.00 1.16
CA LYS A 102 -14.79 11.40 1.49
C LYS A 102 -14.89 9.87 1.58
N THR A 103 -15.89 9.34 2.26
CA THR A 103 -16.10 7.90 2.41
C THR A 103 -16.32 7.21 1.07
N ILE A 104 -17.19 7.77 0.22
CA ILE A 104 -17.45 7.22 -1.12
C ILE A 104 -16.19 7.29 -1.98
N MET A 105 -15.52 8.44 -2.02
CA MET A 105 -14.28 8.62 -2.82
C MET A 105 -13.16 7.69 -2.38
N MET A 106 -13.11 7.29 -1.10
CA MET A 106 -12.16 6.29 -0.61
C MET A 106 -12.56 4.85 -0.96
N THR A 107 -13.80 4.63 -1.39
CA THR A 107 -14.33 3.31 -1.77
C THR A 107 -14.24 3.09 -3.29
N ILE A 108 -14.32 4.16 -4.09
CA ILE A 108 -14.16 4.08 -5.55
C ILE A 108 -12.70 3.74 -5.89
N PRO A 109 -12.46 2.69 -6.73
CA PRO A 109 -11.11 2.27 -7.07
C PRO A 109 -10.38 3.29 -7.94
N ASN A 110 -9.06 3.29 -7.87
CA ASN A 110 -8.20 4.09 -8.75
C ASN A 110 -8.34 3.64 -10.21
N ILE A 111 -8.06 4.55 -11.14
CA ILE A 111 -8.06 4.22 -12.58
C ILE A 111 -6.83 3.37 -12.87
N ILE A 112 -7.05 2.22 -13.48
CA ILE A 112 -5.97 1.32 -13.93
C ILE A 112 -5.27 1.89 -15.16
N ASP A 113 -3.97 1.57 -15.28
CA ASP A 113 -3.21 1.92 -16.49
C ASP A 113 -3.80 1.24 -17.73
N PRO A 114 -3.85 1.91 -18.90
CA PRO A 114 -4.40 1.32 -20.14
C PRO A 114 -3.71 0.03 -20.59
N SER A 115 -2.47 -0.21 -20.16
CA SER A 115 -1.73 -1.44 -20.47
C SER A 115 -2.12 -2.64 -19.60
N VAL A 116 -2.89 -2.43 -18.52
CA VAL A 116 -3.34 -3.52 -17.64
C VAL A 116 -4.34 -4.39 -18.39
N PRO A 117 -4.07 -5.70 -18.50
CA PRO A 117 -4.97 -6.63 -19.17
C PRO A 117 -6.27 -6.78 -18.35
N ILE A 118 -7.40 -6.94 -19.05
CA ILE A 118 -8.71 -7.11 -18.43
C ILE A 118 -8.96 -8.59 -18.15
N GLY A 119 -9.08 -8.96 -16.88
CA GLY A 119 -9.34 -10.32 -16.42
C GLY A 119 -9.86 -10.33 -15.00
N LYS A 120 -10.43 -11.46 -14.57
CA LYS A 120 -11.24 -11.52 -13.35
C LYS A 120 -10.41 -11.71 -12.09
N ASP A 121 -9.42 -12.59 -12.14
CA ASP A 121 -8.66 -13.00 -10.97
C ASP A 121 -7.20 -13.40 -11.31
N ASP A 122 -6.43 -13.78 -10.30
CA ASP A 122 -5.00 -14.11 -10.38
C ASP A 122 -4.67 -15.29 -11.31
N SER A 123 -5.63 -16.20 -11.55
CA SER A 123 -5.43 -17.34 -12.44
C SER A 123 -5.20 -16.94 -13.90
N GLU A 124 -5.57 -15.71 -14.27
CA GLU A 124 -5.43 -15.17 -15.60
C GLU A 124 -4.19 -14.26 -15.76
N ASN A 125 -3.40 -14.04 -14.69
CA ASN A 125 -2.21 -13.17 -14.72
C ASN A 125 -1.24 -13.59 -15.84
N VAL A 126 -0.71 -12.59 -16.57
CA VAL A 126 0.08 -12.80 -17.79
C VAL A 126 1.56 -12.91 -17.46
N GLU A 127 2.17 -14.06 -17.82
CA GLU A 127 3.62 -14.22 -17.75
C GLU A 127 4.30 -13.25 -18.73
N LEU A 128 5.16 -12.36 -18.20
CA LEU A 128 5.93 -11.41 -18.99
C LEU A 128 7.28 -11.98 -19.40
N GLU A 129 8.07 -12.43 -18.44
CA GLU A 129 9.45 -12.86 -18.68
C GLU A 129 9.92 -13.86 -17.62
N LYS A 130 10.80 -14.77 -18.01
CA LYS A 130 11.51 -15.72 -17.14
C LYS A 130 12.98 -15.37 -17.04
N PHE A 131 13.53 -15.47 -15.83
CA PHE A 131 14.93 -15.19 -15.52
C PHE A 131 15.57 -16.40 -14.87
N GLY A 132 16.53 -17.02 -15.56
CA GLY A 132 17.18 -18.27 -15.16
C GLY A 132 16.37 -19.50 -15.52
N GLU A 133 17.10 -20.62 -15.66
CA GLU A 133 16.55 -21.91 -16.06
C GLU A 133 15.99 -22.64 -14.83
N PRO A 134 14.70 -23.02 -14.84
CA PRO A 134 14.14 -23.85 -13.78
C PRO A 134 14.72 -25.27 -13.85
N VAL A 135 15.28 -25.72 -12.73
CA VAL A 135 15.87 -27.07 -12.62
C VAL A 135 15.02 -27.93 -11.71
N VAL A 136 14.79 -29.19 -12.09
CA VAL A 136 14.20 -30.20 -11.24
C VAL A 136 15.27 -31.27 -10.98
N PRO A 137 15.77 -31.43 -9.75
CA PRO A 137 16.78 -32.42 -9.44
C PRO A 137 16.22 -33.87 -9.57
N GLN A 138 17.12 -34.86 -9.69
CA GLN A 138 16.72 -36.28 -9.82
C GLN A 138 16.39 -36.95 -8.48
N PHE A 139 16.48 -36.20 -7.37
CA PHE A 139 16.12 -36.68 -6.04
C PHE A 139 14.85 -35.96 -5.55
N GLU A 140 14.15 -36.59 -4.63
CA GLU A 140 12.95 -35.98 -4.00
C GLU A 140 13.32 -34.83 -3.09
N ILE A 141 12.64 -33.69 -3.27
CA ILE A 141 12.80 -32.53 -2.40
C ILE A 141 11.73 -32.60 -1.30
N PRO A 142 12.14 -32.73 -0.02
CA PRO A 142 11.20 -32.72 1.10
C PRO A 142 10.45 -31.37 1.21
N TYR A 143 9.39 -31.36 2.00
CA TYR A 143 8.71 -30.11 2.33
C TYR A 143 9.65 -29.16 3.08
N HIS A 144 9.52 -27.85 2.89
CA HIS A 144 10.48 -26.90 3.44
C HIS A 144 10.64 -26.98 4.97
N THR A 145 9.58 -27.30 5.71
CA THR A 145 9.68 -27.51 7.17
C THR A 145 10.47 -28.76 7.52
N ASP A 146 10.40 -29.82 6.69
CA ASP A 146 11.18 -31.03 6.93
C ASP A 146 12.68 -30.79 6.67
N ILE A 147 13.00 -29.97 5.64
CA ILE A 147 14.38 -29.50 5.40
C ILE A 147 14.88 -28.71 6.59
N MET A 148 14.09 -27.75 7.09
CA MET A 148 14.47 -26.92 8.25
C MET A 148 14.61 -27.76 9.52
N SER A 149 13.74 -28.74 9.75
CA SER A 149 13.76 -29.62 10.92
C SER A 149 14.99 -30.54 10.94
N LYS A 150 15.52 -30.92 9.78
CA LYS A 150 16.78 -31.67 9.69
C LYS A 150 17.96 -30.94 10.35
N PHE A 151 17.92 -29.61 10.36
CA PHE A 151 18.93 -28.74 10.97
C PHE A 151 18.52 -28.23 12.36
N ASP A 152 17.51 -28.80 13.00
CA ASP A 152 16.89 -28.28 14.23
C ASP A 152 16.52 -26.77 14.09
N GLY A 153 16.18 -26.34 12.88
CA GLY A 153 16.07 -24.96 12.48
C GLY A 153 14.68 -24.34 12.60
N ILE A 154 13.65 -25.13 12.94
CA ILE A 154 12.27 -24.64 13.09
C ILE A 154 11.52 -25.39 14.19
N ASP A 155 10.69 -24.67 14.96
CA ASP A 155 9.78 -25.24 15.96
C ASP A 155 8.40 -24.58 15.84
N LEU A 156 7.48 -25.25 15.16
CA LEU A 156 6.09 -24.83 14.98
C LEU A 156 5.23 -25.21 16.18
N ASP A 157 5.56 -26.30 16.90
CA ASP A 157 4.79 -26.79 18.04
C ASP A 157 4.95 -25.84 19.24
N ALA A 158 6.18 -25.41 19.51
CA ALA A 158 6.43 -24.39 20.53
C ALA A 158 5.74 -23.05 20.17
N ALA A 159 5.82 -22.63 18.92
CA ALA A 159 5.16 -21.42 18.46
C ALA A 159 3.63 -21.51 18.63
N GLY A 160 3.03 -22.65 18.30
CA GLY A 160 1.61 -22.92 18.51
C GLY A 160 1.18 -22.78 19.98
N LYS A 161 2.02 -23.22 20.92
CA LYS A 161 1.74 -23.08 22.37
C LYS A 161 1.84 -21.62 22.85
N VAL A 162 2.74 -20.83 22.26
CA VAL A 162 3.02 -19.46 22.72
C VAL A 162 2.09 -18.44 22.07
N ALA A 163 1.84 -18.57 20.76
CA ALA A 163 1.15 -17.53 19.98
C ALA A 163 -0.01 -18.06 19.10
N GLY A 164 -0.18 -19.38 19.02
CA GLY A 164 -1.13 -20.01 18.13
C GLY A 164 -0.53 -20.41 16.77
N ASN A 165 -1.37 -20.92 15.87
CA ASN A 165 -0.95 -21.29 14.53
C ASN A 165 -0.59 -20.06 13.70
N GLY A 166 0.26 -20.21 12.71
CA GLY A 166 0.71 -19.11 11.84
C GLY A 166 1.85 -18.28 12.43
N PHE A 167 2.55 -18.84 13.44
CA PHE A 167 3.80 -18.32 14.00
C PHE A 167 4.88 -19.39 13.94
N TYR A 168 6.11 -18.99 14.15
CA TYR A 168 7.26 -19.91 14.10
C TYR A 168 8.36 -19.50 15.07
N TYR A 169 9.18 -20.47 15.49
CA TYR A 169 10.53 -20.23 15.94
C TYR A 169 11.49 -20.67 14.85
N LEU A 170 12.45 -19.83 14.47
CA LEU A 170 13.62 -20.22 13.68
C LEU A 170 14.83 -20.28 14.59
N MET A 171 15.71 -21.27 14.35
CA MET A 171 16.86 -21.55 15.21
C MET A 171 18.10 -21.87 14.36
N GLY A 172 19.27 -21.82 15.01
CA GLY A 172 20.53 -22.24 14.43
C GLY A 172 20.87 -21.58 13.10
N ASP A 173 21.33 -22.37 12.15
CA ASP A 173 21.72 -21.88 10.84
C ASP A 173 20.54 -21.40 9.97
N ILE A 174 19.33 -21.92 10.20
CA ILE A 174 18.12 -21.44 9.51
C ILE A 174 17.78 -20.01 9.97
N ALA A 175 17.82 -19.72 11.28
CA ALA A 175 17.65 -18.37 11.81
C ALA A 175 18.74 -17.42 11.30
N ARG A 176 19.99 -17.91 11.23
CA ARG A 176 21.10 -17.16 10.66
C ARG A 176 20.87 -16.85 9.17
N LEU A 177 20.42 -17.84 8.39
CA LEU A 177 20.10 -17.69 6.97
C LEU A 177 19.01 -16.64 6.76
N HIS A 178 17.94 -16.69 7.57
CA HIS A 178 16.89 -15.66 7.57
C HIS A 178 17.45 -14.26 7.77
N SER A 179 18.27 -14.06 8.79
CA SER A 179 18.91 -12.76 9.10
C SER A 179 19.92 -12.34 8.01
N ALA A 180 20.64 -13.31 7.43
CA ALA A 180 21.59 -13.08 6.35
C ALA A 180 20.89 -12.57 5.08
N VAL A 181 19.75 -13.15 4.71
CA VAL A 181 18.95 -12.72 3.55
C VAL A 181 18.48 -11.28 3.73
N ILE A 182 17.98 -10.90 4.92
CA ILE A 182 17.58 -9.51 5.21
C ILE A 182 18.77 -8.56 5.13
N SER A 183 19.91 -8.93 5.74
CA SER A 183 21.10 -8.07 5.76
C SER A 183 21.65 -7.86 4.35
N TYR A 184 21.70 -8.93 3.56
CA TYR A 184 22.09 -8.85 2.15
C TYR A 184 21.14 -7.97 1.34
N ALA A 185 19.82 -8.17 1.49
CA ALA A 185 18.82 -7.38 0.77
C ALA A 185 18.89 -5.89 1.11
N ARG A 186 19.15 -5.54 2.38
CA ARG A 186 19.38 -4.15 2.80
C ARG A 186 20.56 -3.54 2.07
N ASP A 187 21.72 -4.21 2.13
CA ASP A 187 22.97 -3.68 1.53
C ASP A 187 22.84 -3.62 -0.01
N PHE A 188 22.21 -4.63 -0.61
CA PHE A 188 21.89 -4.66 -2.03
C PHE A 188 21.05 -3.43 -2.49
N MET A 189 20.11 -2.97 -1.68
CA MET A 189 19.31 -1.79 -2.00
C MET A 189 20.07 -0.48 -1.74
N ILE A 190 20.90 -0.42 -0.69
CA ILE A 190 21.78 0.72 -0.44
C ILE A 190 22.73 0.93 -1.61
N ASP A 191 23.34 -0.14 -2.12
CA ASP A 191 24.26 -0.10 -3.28
C ASP A 191 23.55 0.36 -4.56
N ARG A 192 22.22 0.23 -4.64
CA ARG A 192 21.38 0.75 -5.73
C ARG A 192 20.85 2.17 -5.49
N GLY A 193 21.37 2.87 -4.48
CA GLY A 193 21.05 4.27 -4.22
C GLY A 193 19.77 4.51 -3.41
N PHE A 194 19.20 3.46 -2.79
CA PHE A 194 18.08 3.62 -1.87
C PHE A 194 18.57 4.02 -0.47
N THR A 195 17.92 5.01 0.11
CA THR A 195 18.20 5.42 1.49
C THR A 195 17.56 4.43 2.45
N TYR A 196 18.38 3.77 3.28
CA TYR A 196 17.89 2.88 4.33
C TYR A 196 17.29 3.67 5.48
N CYS A 197 16.11 3.28 5.92
CA CYS A 197 15.44 3.86 7.08
C CYS A 197 14.81 2.78 7.98
N ILE A 198 14.69 3.08 9.26
CA ILE A 198 13.95 2.28 10.24
C ILE A 198 12.72 3.09 10.63
N PRO A 199 11.52 2.71 10.17
CA PRO A 199 10.29 3.44 10.43
C PRO A 199 9.62 2.98 11.74
N PRO A 200 8.62 3.70 12.24
CA PRO A 200 7.72 3.19 13.28
C PRO A 200 7.00 1.92 12.82
N PHE A 201 6.87 0.92 13.69
CA PHE A 201 6.17 -0.34 13.40
C PHE A 201 4.70 -0.31 13.82
N MET A 202 4.25 0.81 14.37
CA MET A 202 2.85 1.11 14.67
C MET A 202 2.49 2.45 14.05
N ILE A 203 1.29 2.54 13.48
CA ILE A 203 0.80 3.73 12.77
C ILE A 203 -0.61 4.07 13.22
N ARG A 204 -1.00 5.34 13.07
CA ARG A 204 -2.34 5.84 13.40
C ARG A 204 -3.36 5.52 12.29
N SER A 205 -4.63 5.56 12.63
CA SER A 205 -5.76 5.30 11.72
C SER A 205 -5.75 6.18 10.47
N ASN A 206 -5.35 7.44 10.58
CA ASN A 206 -5.27 8.36 9.44
C ASN A 206 -4.18 7.95 8.42
N VAL A 207 -3.10 7.33 8.88
CA VAL A 207 -2.08 6.74 7.98
C VAL A 207 -2.62 5.45 7.35
N VAL A 208 -3.22 4.56 8.17
CA VAL A 208 -3.79 3.29 7.67
C VAL A 208 -4.79 3.55 6.53
N THR A 209 -5.75 4.43 6.75
CA THR A 209 -6.76 4.78 5.73
C THR A 209 -6.19 5.53 4.53
N GLY A 210 -5.00 6.11 4.67
CA GLY A 210 -4.27 6.74 3.58
C GLY A 210 -3.58 5.76 2.65
N VAL A 211 -3.08 4.64 3.18
CA VAL A 211 -2.21 3.70 2.43
C VAL A 211 -2.93 2.47 1.90
N MET A 212 -4.12 2.13 2.40
CA MET A 212 -4.88 0.94 1.99
C MET A 212 -6.39 1.20 1.91
N SER A 213 -7.13 0.26 1.33
CA SER A 213 -8.60 0.27 1.32
C SER A 213 -9.18 -0.13 2.68
N PHE A 214 -10.45 0.18 2.91
CA PHE A 214 -11.15 -0.25 4.14
C PHE A 214 -11.26 -1.79 4.25
N ALA A 215 -11.43 -2.48 3.12
CA ALA A 215 -11.50 -3.94 3.07
C ALA A 215 -10.16 -4.58 3.48
N GLU A 216 -9.06 -4.08 2.95
CA GLU A 216 -7.71 -4.52 3.32
C GLU A 216 -7.42 -4.24 4.80
N MET A 217 -7.82 -3.06 5.30
CA MET A 217 -7.66 -2.71 6.72
C MET A 217 -8.33 -3.73 7.63
N ASP A 218 -9.58 -4.13 7.38
CA ASP A 218 -10.29 -5.08 8.23
C ASP A 218 -9.70 -6.50 8.16
N SER A 219 -9.30 -6.94 6.97
CA SER A 219 -8.76 -8.28 6.74
C SER A 219 -7.31 -8.44 7.23
N MET A 220 -6.52 -7.37 7.23
CA MET A 220 -5.07 -7.42 7.45
C MET A 220 -4.62 -6.88 8.81
N MET A 221 -5.17 -5.74 9.27
CA MET A 221 -4.52 -4.95 10.33
C MET A 221 -4.88 -5.41 11.74
N TYR A 222 -3.86 -5.58 12.61
CA TYR A 222 -4.04 -5.67 14.06
C TYR A 222 -4.13 -4.27 14.66
N LYS A 223 -5.16 -4.02 15.48
CA LYS A 223 -5.35 -2.78 16.23
C LYS A 223 -4.97 -2.99 17.68
N ILE A 224 -4.30 -2.00 18.28
CA ILE A 224 -4.02 -1.96 19.71
C ILE A 224 -5.30 -1.50 20.43
N GLU A 225 -5.74 -2.30 21.40
CA GLU A 225 -6.93 -1.99 22.19
C GLU A 225 -6.71 -0.74 23.05
N GLY A 226 -7.68 0.17 23.03
CA GLY A 226 -7.66 1.41 23.80
C GLY A 226 -6.82 2.54 23.18
N GLU A 227 -6.14 2.29 22.04
CA GLU A 227 -5.29 3.28 21.39
C GLU A 227 -5.61 3.47 19.90
N ASP A 228 -5.27 4.64 19.34
CA ASP A 228 -5.29 4.87 17.90
C ASP A 228 -3.97 4.43 17.27
N LEU A 229 -3.65 3.14 17.43
CA LEU A 229 -2.45 2.51 16.88
C LEU A 229 -2.78 1.15 16.27
N TYR A 230 -2.10 0.88 15.16
CA TYR A 230 -2.19 -0.37 14.39
C TYR A 230 -0.79 -0.90 14.11
N LEU A 231 -0.58 -2.20 14.26
CA LEU A 231 0.65 -2.85 13.82
C LEU A 231 0.72 -2.84 12.29
N ILE A 232 1.89 -2.52 11.74
CA ILE A 232 2.06 -2.47 10.29
C ILE A 232 2.03 -3.85 9.65
N GLY A 233 1.39 -3.97 8.49
CA GLY A 233 1.44 -5.16 7.64
C GLY A 233 2.63 -5.16 6.66
N THR A 234 3.32 -4.00 6.54
CA THR A 234 4.50 -3.74 5.71
C THR A 234 5.10 -2.40 6.10
N SER A 235 6.41 -2.23 5.96
CA SER A 235 7.05 -0.93 6.20
C SER A 235 6.65 0.16 5.19
N GLU A 236 6.10 -0.21 4.03
CA GLU A 236 5.48 0.74 3.09
C GLU A 236 4.54 1.71 3.82
N HIS A 237 3.67 1.18 4.69
CA HIS A 237 2.67 1.99 5.41
C HIS A 237 3.31 3.15 6.17
N SER A 238 4.36 2.87 6.94
CA SER A 238 5.08 3.88 7.71
C SER A 238 5.94 4.78 6.83
N MET A 239 6.60 4.21 5.82
CA MET A 239 7.48 4.98 4.93
C MET A 239 6.69 6.00 4.09
N ILE A 240 5.53 5.61 3.55
CA ILE A 240 4.64 6.56 2.86
C ILE A 240 4.02 7.52 3.86
N GLY A 241 3.60 7.03 5.04
CA GLY A 241 3.07 7.85 6.12
C GLY A 241 4.02 8.94 6.62
N LYS A 242 5.35 8.77 6.45
CA LYS A 242 6.37 9.79 6.73
C LYS A 242 6.08 11.13 6.04
N PHE A 243 5.43 11.10 4.89
CA PHE A 243 5.17 12.28 4.06
C PHE A 243 3.77 12.88 4.26
N ILE A 244 2.98 12.40 5.25
CA ILE A 244 1.62 12.92 5.52
C ILE A 244 1.62 14.44 5.67
N ASP A 245 0.65 15.12 5.03
CA ASP A 245 0.45 16.58 5.05
C ASP A 245 1.70 17.40 4.69
N THR A 246 2.57 16.83 3.84
CA THR A 246 3.84 17.47 3.47
C THR A 246 3.77 18.09 2.08
N MET A 247 4.32 19.31 1.95
CA MET A 247 4.63 19.95 0.67
C MET A 247 6.08 19.64 0.32
N LEU A 248 6.29 18.75 -0.65
CA LEU A 248 7.60 18.38 -1.16
C LEU A 248 8.12 19.40 -2.17
N GLU A 249 9.42 19.58 -2.21
CA GLU A 249 10.11 20.37 -3.23
C GLU A 249 10.42 19.45 -4.43
N GLU A 250 10.01 19.84 -5.63
CA GLU A 250 10.15 19.03 -6.83
C GLU A 250 11.60 18.62 -7.13
N GLU A 251 12.57 19.50 -6.86
CA GLU A 251 13.99 19.27 -7.06
C GLU A 251 14.58 18.16 -6.16
N LYS A 252 13.87 17.79 -5.08
CA LYS A 252 14.27 16.71 -4.16
C LYS A 252 13.71 15.35 -4.56
N LEU A 253 12.84 15.29 -5.57
CA LEU A 253 12.32 14.04 -6.09
C LEU A 253 13.31 13.36 -7.05
N PRO A 254 13.35 12.03 -7.09
CA PRO A 254 12.52 11.11 -6.30
C PRO A 254 13.09 10.84 -4.89
N TYR A 255 12.21 10.54 -3.93
CA TYR A 255 12.62 9.88 -2.69
C TYR A 255 12.60 8.37 -2.91
N THR A 256 13.74 7.73 -2.74
CA THR A 256 13.93 6.28 -2.84
C THR A 256 14.33 5.76 -1.48
N LEU A 257 13.41 5.05 -0.80
CA LEU A 257 13.62 4.53 0.54
C LEU A 257 13.54 3.00 0.54
N THR A 258 14.38 2.38 1.36
CA THR A 258 14.29 0.94 1.67
C THR A 258 14.27 0.73 3.17
N SER A 259 13.56 -0.28 3.64
CA SER A 259 13.34 -0.51 5.05
C SER A 259 13.17 -1.98 5.37
N TYR A 260 13.79 -2.41 6.44
CA TYR A 260 13.45 -3.64 7.16
C TYR A 260 12.32 -3.36 8.15
N SER A 261 11.38 -4.27 8.26
CA SER A 261 10.41 -4.28 9.36
C SER A 261 9.86 -5.68 9.66
N PRO A 262 9.43 -5.94 10.92
CA PRO A 262 8.43 -6.95 11.16
C PRO A 262 7.11 -6.52 10.48
N CYS A 263 6.33 -7.51 10.06
CA CYS A 263 5.03 -7.35 9.43
C CYS A 263 4.02 -8.23 10.16
N PHE A 264 2.85 -7.67 10.44
CA PHE A 264 1.79 -8.34 11.17
C PHE A 264 0.51 -8.35 10.34
N ARG A 265 -0.01 -9.55 10.03
CA ARG A 265 -1.22 -9.71 9.21
C ARG A 265 -2.19 -10.71 9.82
N LYS A 266 -3.45 -10.35 9.88
CA LYS A 266 -4.53 -11.24 10.37
C LYS A 266 -4.79 -12.41 9.43
N GLU A 267 -4.45 -12.28 8.13
CA GLU A 267 -4.70 -13.28 7.10
C GLU A 267 -6.13 -13.83 7.08
N LYS A 268 -7.14 -12.96 7.38
CA LYS A 268 -8.55 -13.35 7.36
C LYS A 268 -8.99 -13.77 5.96
N GLY A 269 -9.63 -14.93 5.85
CA GLY A 269 -10.19 -15.43 4.61
C GLY A 269 -9.19 -16.13 3.68
N ALA A 270 -7.95 -16.27 4.10
CA ALA A 270 -6.97 -17.08 3.37
C ALA A 270 -7.21 -18.57 3.68
N HIS A 271 -7.54 -19.33 2.66
CA HIS A 271 -7.74 -20.80 2.73
C HIS A 271 -6.96 -21.48 1.62
N GLY A 272 -6.31 -22.63 1.91
CA GLY A 272 -5.65 -23.44 0.91
C GLY A 272 -4.56 -24.37 1.45
N ILE A 273 -4.03 -25.24 0.58
CA ILE A 273 -2.97 -26.24 0.89
C ILE A 273 -1.68 -25.57 1.39
N GLU A 274 -1.48 -24.29 1.11
CA GLU A 274 -0.27 -23.53 1.45
C GLU A 274 -0.31 -22.89 2.85
N GLU A 275 -1.34 -23.17 3.65
CA GLU A 275 -1.43 -22.74 5.07
C GLU A 275 -0.38 -23.44 5.96
N ARG A 276 0.19 -24.55 5.47
CA ARG A 276 1.17 -25.34 6.21
C ARG A 276 2.57 -24.73 6.14
N GLY A 277 3.27 -24.70 7.26
CA GLY A 277 4.65 -24.21 7.32
C GLY A 277 4.74 -22.70 7.42
N VAL A 278 5.65 -22.08 6.64
CA VAL A 278 5.95 -20.63 6.75
C VAL A 278 5.47 -19.81 5.54
N TYR A 279 4.69 -20.38 4.65
CA TYR A 279 4.23 -19.69 3.44
C TYR A 279 3.26 -18.56 3.75
N ARG A 280 2.29 -18.80 4.65
CA ARG A 280 1.27 -17.83 5.08
C ARG A 280 1.21 -17.80 6.60
N ILE A 281 1.62 -16.68 7.18
CA ILE A 281 1.87 -16.54 8.63
C ILE A 281 1.45 -15.15 9.11
N HIS A 282 1.13 -15.03 10.39
CA HIS A 282 0.65 -13.79 11.02
C HIS A 282 1.77 -12.80 11.32
N GLN A 283 2.99 -13.28 11.54
CA GLN A 283 4.16 -12.47 11.79
C GLN A 283 5.31 -12.91 10.91
N PHE A 284 5.88 -11.99 10.16
CA PHE A 284 7.07 -12.21 9.33
C PHE A 284 7.90 -10.95 9.23
N GLU A 285 9.04 -11.04 8.61
CA GLU A 285 9.92 -9.91 8.36
C GLU A 285 10.02 -9.63 6.87
N LYS A 286 10.28 -8.38 6.53
CA LYS A 286 10.37 -7.97 5.13
C LYS A 286 11.36 -6.82 4.95
N GLN A 287 12.17 -6.89 3.90
CA GLN A 287 12.84 -5.73 3.32
C GLN A 287 11.96 -5.19 2.21
N GLU A 288 11.60 -3.93 2.31
CA GLU A 288 10.71 -3.24 1.37
C GLU A 288 11.44 -2.09 0.68
N MET A 289 10.97 -1.68 -0.50
CA MET A 289 11.36 -0.44 -1.14
C MET A 289 10.13 0.39 -1.50
N ILE A 290 10.24 1.71 -1.38
CA ILE A 290 9.26 2.67 -1.86
C ILE A 290 9.91 3.74 -2.70
N VAL A 291 9.13 4.31 -3.61
CA VAL A 291 9.50 5.51 -4.36
C VAL A 291 8.37 6.52 -4.27
N VAL A 292 8.75 7.78 -4.00
CA VAL A 292 7.85 8.94 -4.11
C VAL A 292 8.44 9.82 -5.20
N CYS A 293 7.73 9.99 -6.32
CA CYS A 293 8.27 10.61 -7.53
C CYS A 293 7.27 11.52 -8.24
N LYS A 294 7.71 12.13 -9.32
CA LYS A 294 6.84 12.85 -10.26
C LYS A 294 5.93 11.87 -11.01
N PRO A 295 4.73 12.31 -11.43
CA PRO A 295 3.80 11.47 -12.19
C PRO A 295 4.42 10.85 -13.44
N GLU A 296 5.17 11.64 -14.22
CA GLU A 296 5.79 11.23 -15.47
C GLU A 296 6.93 10.21 -15.31
N GLU A 297 7.52 10.10 -14.11
CA GLU A 297 8.61 9.18 -13.81
C GLU A 297 8.12 7.84 -13.25
N SER A 298 6.84 7.73 -12.87
CA SER A 298 6.35 6.62 -12.06
C SER A 298 6.41 5.26 -12.78
N MET A 299 6.22 5.22 -14.11
CA MET A 299 6.33 3.97 -14.87
C MET A 299 7.78 3.50 -15.00
N ASP A 300 8.73 4.41 -15.19
CA ASP A 300 10.15 4.07 -15.22
C ASP A 300 10.63 3.52 -13.87
N TRP A 301 10.13 4.10 -12.76
CA TRP A 301 10.41 3.59 -11.42
C TRP A 301 9.75 2.24 -11.18
N TYR A 302 8.54 2.03 -11.65
CA TYR A 302 7.86 0.75 -11.58
C TYR A 302 8.70 -0.38 -12.18
N GLU A 303 9.25 -0.17 -13.39
CA GLU A 303 10.11 -1.14 -14.05
C GLU A 303 11.43 -1.37 -13.30
N LYS A 304 12.08 -0.33 -12.83
CA LYS A 304 13.32 -0.45 -12.04
C LYS A 304 13.09 -1.21 -10.74
N MET A 305 11.94 -1.03 -10.10
CA MET A 305 11.65 -1.63 -8.81
C MET A 305 11.44 -3.13 -8.89
N TRP A 306 10.64 -3.64 -9.83
CA TRP A 306 10.48 -5.10 -9.93
C TRP A 306 11.76 -5.78 -10.42
N LYS A 307 12.56 -5.14 -11.25
CA LYS A 307 13.91 -5.63 -11.65
C LYS A 307 14.84 -5.79 -10.46
N ASN A 308 14.80 -4.92 -9.47
CA ASN A 308 15.60 -5.07 -8.24
C ASN A 308 15.28 -6.38 -7.51
N THR A 309 14.02 -6.78 -7.43
CA THR A 309 13.64 -8.07 -6.83
C THR A 309 14.13 -9.25 -7.67
N VAL A 310 13.94 -9.19 -8.98
CA VAL A 310 14.46 -10.20 -9.91
C VAL A 310 15.98 -10.36 -9.74
N ASP A 311 16.73 -9.28 -9.75
CA ASP A 311 18.18 -9.29 -9.61
C ASP A 311 18.64 -9.88 -8.28
N LEU A 312 17.94 -9.55 -7.19
CA LEU A 312 18.26 -10.10 -5.87
C LEU A 312 18.09 -11.63 -5.87
N PHE A 313 16.97 -12.16 -6.35
CA PHE A 313 16.73 -13.59 -6.40
C PHE A 313 17.72 -14.29 -7.34
N ARG A 314 18.03 -13.68 -8.48
CA ARG A 314 19.03 -14.20 -9.42
C ARG A 314 20.44 -14.23 -8.84
N SER A 315 20.80 -13.25 -8.01
CA SER A 315 22.10 -13.26 -7.31
C SER A 315 22.25 -14.38 -6.28
N LEU A 316 21.13 -15.00 -5.90
CA LEU A 316 21.04 -16.16 -5.00
C LEU A 316 20.77 -17.49 -5.77
N ASP A 317 20.98 -17.49 -7.09
CA ASP A 317 20.80 -18.64 -7.99
C ASP A 317 19.37 -19.19 -8.05
N ILE A 318 18.36 -18.36 -7.70
CA ILE A 318 16.94 -18.75 -7.72
C ILE A 318 16.30 -18.28 -9.03
N PRO A 319 15.76 -19.21 -9.87
CA PRO A 319 14.99 -18.83 -11.05
C PRO A 319 13.69 -18.14 -10.66
N VAL A 320 13.37 -17.06 -11.38
CA VAL A 320 12.12 -16.29 -11.16
C VAL A 320 11.43 -15.98 -12.48
N ARG A 321 10.15 -15.64 -12.39
CA ARG A 321 9.39 -15.03 -13.50
C ARG A 321 8.63 -13.81 -13.02
N THR A 322 8.19 -12.99 -13.96
CA THR A 322 7.32 -11.84 -13.69
C THR A 322 5.96 -12.06 -14.32
N LEU A 323 4.92 -11.67 -13.59
CA LEU A 323 3.52 -11.71 -14.02
C LEU A 323 2.93 -10.30 -13.99
N GLU A 324 2.26 -9.89 -15.07
CA GLU A 324 1.38 -8.72 -15.07
C GLU A 324 0.05 -9.10 -14.42
N CYS A 325 -0.35 -8.37 -13.39
CA CYS A 325 -1.62 -8.60 -12.73
C CYS A 325 -2.78 -8.09 -13.58
N TRP A 326 -3.85 -8.88 -13.67
CA TRP A 326 -5.10 -8.49 -14.34
C TRP A 326 -5.91 -7.50 -13.51
N SER A 327 -6.79 -6.78 -14.18
CA SER A 327 -7.59 -5.70 -13.61
C SER A 327 -8.42 -6.10 -12.38
N GLY A 328 -8.95 -7.32 -12.35
CA GLY A 328 -9.75 -7.85 -11.24
C GLY A 328 -8.93 -8.25 -10.01
N ASP A 329 -7.64 -8.56 -10.20
CA ASP A 329 -6.70 -8.90 -9.11
C ASP A 329 -6.10 -7.64 -8.45
N LEU A 330 -6.14 -6.49 -9.11
CA LEU A 330 -5.58 -5.26 -8.58
C LEU A 330 -6.37 -4.74 -7.38
N ALA A 331 -5.72 -4.51 -6.24
CA ALA A 331 -6.29 -3.78 -5.11
C ALA A 331 -6.78 -2.37 -5.52
N ASP A 332 -7.71 -1.80 -4.75
CA ASP A 332 -8.41 -0.57 -5.14
C ASP A 332 -7.51 0.65 -5.40
N LEU A 333 -6.37 0.75 -4.73
CA LEU A 333 -5.47 1.87 -4.90
C LEU A 333 -4.47 1.70 -6.04
N LYS A 334 -4.27 0.47 -6.53
CA LYS A 334 -3.26 0.17 -7.54
C LYS A 334 -3.69 0.63 -8.94
N VAL A 335 -2.76 1.27 -9.63
CA VAL A 335 -2.84 1.62 -11.05
C VAL A 335 -2.35 0.46 -11.91
N LYS A 336 -1.27 -0.18 -11.47
CA LYS A 336 -0.62 -1.31 -12.14
C LYS A 336 0.16 -2.14 -11.12
N SER A 337 0.26 -3.45 -11.31
CA SER A 337 1.02 -4.35 -10.45
C SER A 337 1.70 -5.46 -11.26
N CYS A 338 2.91 -5.80 -10.84
CA CYS A 338 3.69 -6.90 -11.38
C CYS A 338 4.15 -7.79 -10.22
N ASP A 339 3.80 -9.06 -10.27
CA ASP A 339 4.27 -10.02 -9.30
C ASP A 339 5.58 -10.66 -9.76
N VAL A 340 6.47 -10.89 -8.81
CA VAL A 340 7.67 -11.70 -8.99
C VAL A 340 7.43 -13.04 -8.33
N GLU A 341 7.59 -14.11 -9.09
CA GLU A 341 7.42 -15.47 -8.61
C GLU A 341 8.73 -16.25 -8.69
N ALA A 342 9.05 -17.04 -7.67
CA ALA A 342 10.21 -17.90 -7.62
C ALA A 342 9.85 -19.34 -7.99
N TRP A 343 10.79 -20.03 -8.63
CA TRP A 343 10.65 -21.44 -8.98
C TRP A 343 10.70 -22.35 -7.75
N SER A 344 9.72 -23.24 -7.64
CA SER A 344 9.72 -24.35 -6.70
C SER A 344 9.99 -25.67 -7.44
N PRO A 345 11.19 -26.23 -7.35
CA PRO A 345 11.50 -27.50 -8.00
C PRO A 345 10.71 -28.68 -7.37
N ARG A 346 10.31 -28.58 -6.11
CA ARG A 346 9.43 -29.54 -5.44
C ARG A 346 8.03 -29.59 -6.05
N GLN A 347 7.43 -28.40 -6.24
CA GLN A 347 6.07 -28.27 -6.77
C GLN A 347 6.06 -28.25 -8.32
N LYS A 348 7.22 -28.07 -8.95
CA LYS A 348 7.37 -27.87 -10.41
C LYS A 348 6.52 -26.71 -10.92
N LYS A 349 6.40 -25.65 -10.12
CA LYS A 349 5.67 -24.41 -10.44
C LYS A 349 6.35 -23.21 -9.81
N TYR A 350 5.98 -22.05 -10.27
CA TYR A 350 6.37 -20.78 -9.65
C TYR A 350 5.36 -20.40 -8.56
N PHE A 351 5.79 -19.61 -7.58
CA PHE A 351 4.94 -19.04 -6.53
C PHE A 351 5.40 -17.64 -6.19
N GLU A 352 4.46 -16.77 -5.80
CA GLU A 352 4.69 -15.36 -5.51
C GLU A 352 5.67 -15.15 -4.35
N VAL A 353 6.70 -14.33 -4.58
CA VAL A 353 7.69 -13.92 -3.57
C VAL A 353 7.78 -12.40 -3.41
N GLY A 354 7.15 -11.64 -4.28
CA GLY A 354 7.07 -10.19 -4.19
C GLY A 354 6.07 -9.62 -5.17
N SER A 355 5.55 -8.44 -4.87
CA SER A 355 4.61 -7.70 -5.72
C SER A 355 5.01 -6.23 -5.78
N CYS A 356 5.28 -5.76 -7.00
CA CYS A 356 5.58 -4.36 -7.30
C CYS A 356 4.30 -3.64 -7.69
N SER A 357 4.03 -2.50 -7.08
CA SER A 357 2.81 -1.74 -7.32
C SER A 357 3.09 -0.27 -7.60
N ASN A 358 2.45 0.25 -8.66
CA ASN A 358 2.29 1.67 -8.89
C ASN A 358 0.88 2.07 -8.41
N LEU A 359 0.80 3.03 -7.48
CA LEU A 359 -0.44 3.51 -6.91
C LEU A 359 -0.85 4.88 -7.47
N GLY A 360 -0.05 5.43 -8.39
CA GLY A 360 -0.29 6.77 -8.91
C GLY A 360 -0.36 7.77 -7.76
N ASP A 361 -1.32 8.68 -7.81
CA ASP A 361 -1.53 9.70 -6.79
C ASP A 361 -2.53 9.29 -5.67
N ALA A 362 -3.00 8.05 -5.65
CA ALA A 362 -4.07 7.63 -4.76
C ALA A 362 -3.73 7.80 -3.28
N GLN A 363 -2.55 7.34 -2.85
CA GLN A 363 -2.09 7.50 -1.47
C GLN A 363 -1.74 8.96 -1.17
N ALA A 364 -1.09 9.65 -2.11
CA ALA A 364 -0.72 11.04 -1.95
C ALA A 364 -1.94 11.96 -1.75
N ARG A 365 -3.05 11.72 -2.46
CA ARG A 365 -4.31 12.46 -2.25
C ARG A 365 -4.93 12.17 -0.88
N ARG A 366 -4.88 10.94 -0.41
CA ARG A 366 -5.42 10.57 0.91
C ARG A 366 -4.59 11.15 2.05
N LEU A 367 -3.27 11.20 1.89
CA LEU A 367 -2.31 11.62 2.91
C LEU A 367 -1.88 13.09 2.77
N GLY A 368 -2.37 13.84 1.75
CA GLY A 368 -1.98 15.23 1.56
C GLY A 368 -0.54 15.44 1.10
N ILE A 369 0.06 14.46 0.40
CA ILE A 369 1.44 14.54 -0.10
C ILE A 369 1.47 15.32 -1.41
N ARG A 370 1.82 16.59 -1.33
CA ARG A 370 1.84 17.51 -2.46
C ARG A 370 3.26 17.85 -2.86
N VAL A 371 3.44 18.21 -4.12
CA VAL A 371 4.71 18.71 -4.67
C VAL A 371 4.52 20.15 -5.11
N LYS A 372 5.50 20.99 -4.81
CA LYS A 372 5.59 22.36 -5.34
C LYS A 372 6.55 22.31 -6.52
N GLY A 373 6.02 22.47 -7.73
CA GLY A 373 6.79 22.54 -8.96
C GLY A 373 7.63 23.82 -9.06
N ALA A 374 8.65 23.79 -9.90
CA ALA A 374 9.51 24.91 -10.17
C ALA A 374 8.77 26.13 -10.76
N ASP A 375 7.67 25.88 -11.46
CA ASP A 375 6.75 26.89 -12.03
C ASP A 375 5.75 27.46 -10.99
N GLY A 376 5.80 26.99 -9.74
CA GLY A 376 4.90 27.35 -8.65
C GLY A 376 3.58 26.57 -8.63
N ASN A 377 3.31 25.71 -9.61
CA ASN A 377 2.16 24.81 -9.61
C ASN A 377 2.29 23.76 -8.51
N LYS A 378 1.14 23.27 -8.03
CA LYS A 378 1.08 22.23 -7.01
C LYS A 378 0.37 21.02 -7.59
N TYR A 379 0.96 19.85 -7.39
CA TYR A 379 0.39 18.57 -7.79
C TYR A 379 0.60 17.50 -6.72
N PHE A 380 -0.02 16.34 -6.87
CA PHE A 380 0.19 15.21 -5.97
C PHE A 380 1.32 14.32 -6.48
N ALA A 381 2.19 13.87 -5.58
CA ALA A 381 3.22 12.92 -5.92
C ALA A 381 2.60 11.57 -6.34
N HIS A 382 3.33 10.78 -7.13
CA HIS A 382 3.06 9.37 -7.31
C HIS A 382 3.84 8.54 -6.29
N THR A 383 3.25 7.43 -5.83
CA THR A 383 3.86 6.51 -4.88
C THR A 383 3.90 5.11 -5.45
N LEU A 384 5.01 4.42 -5.18
CA LEU A 384 5.24 3.04 -5.59
C LEU A 384 5.82 2.26 -4.42
N ASN A 385 5.54 0.97 -4.38
CA ASN A 385 6.15 0.04 -3.45
C ASN A 385 6.52 -1.28 -4.14
N ASN A 386 7.49 -1.97 -3.56
CA ASN A 386 7.83 -3.32 -3.95
C ASN A 386 8.53 -4.06 -2.81
N THR A 387 8.25 -5.33 -2.67
CA THR A 387 8.99 -6.23 -1.80
C THR A 387 10.38 -6.50 -2.38
N VAL A 388 11.43 -6.13 -1.64
CA VAL A 388 12.80 -6.57 -1.97
C VAL A 388 12.92 -8.06 -1.69
N VAL A 389 12.59 -8.46 -0.46
CA VAL A 389 12.51 -9.85 -0.02
C VAL A 389 11.65 -10.00 1.23
N ALA A 390 10.85 -11.07 1.28
CA ALA A 390 10.18 -11.56 2.48
C ALA A 390 10.77 -12.95 2.81
N PRO A 391 11.63 -13.06 3.82
CA PRO A 391 12.37 -14.29 4.11
C PRO A 391 11.55 -15.58 4.18
N PRO A 392 10.33 -15.63 4.73
CA PRO A 392 9.59 -16.87 4.79
C PRO A 392 9.39 -17.53 3.42
N ARG A 393 8.92 -16.76 2.43
CA ARG A 393 8.77 -17.26 1.05
C ARG A 393 10.12 -17.43 0.35
N MET A 394 11.06 -16.51 0.60
CA MET A 394 12.44 -16.64 0.11
C MET A 394 13.09 -17.92 0.64
N LEU A 395 12.94 -18.26 1.93
CA LEU A 395 13.52 -19.48 2.49
C LEU A 395 12.98 -20.74 1.84
N ILE A 396 11.70 -20.79 1.50
CA ILE A 396 11.11 -21.90 0.75
C ILE A 396 11.84 -22.06 -0.59
N ALA A 397 11.89 -20.98 -1.39
CA ALA A 397 12.56 -20.99 -2.69
C ALA A 397 14.06 -21.30 -2.54
N PHE A 398 14.72 -20.70 -1.55
CA PHE A 398 16.14 -20.88 -1.29
C PHE A 398 16.48 -22.34 -0.96
N LEU A 399 15.79 -22.93 0.02
CA LEU A 399 16.03 -24.28 0.46
C LEU A 399 15.77 -25.29 -0.66
N GLU A 400 14.68 -25.15 -1.41
CA GLU A 400 14.34 -26.07 -2.49
C GLU A 400 15.33 -25.98 -3.68
N ASN A 401 15.83 -24.78 -4.04
CA ASN A 401 16.74 -24.61 -5.17
C ASN A 401 18.22 -24.88 -4.83
N ASN A 402 18.60 -24.84 -3.55
CA ASN A 402 19.99 -25.02 -3.10
C ASN A 402 20.22 -26.33 -2.34
N LEU A 403 19.20 -27.23 -2.26
CA LEU A 403 19.31 -28.51 -1.61
C LEU A 403 20.17 -29.49 -2.45
N ASN A 404 21.07 -30.20 -1.78
CA ASN A 404 21.88 -31.29 -2.36
C ASN A 404 21.25 -32.66 -2.06
N ALA A 405 21.64 -33.65 -2.83
CA ALA A 405 21.19 -35.06 -2.65
C ALA A 405 21.55 -35.64 -1.27
N ASP A 406 22.63 -35.16 -0.63
CA ASP A 406 23.02 -35.56 0.73
C ASP A 406 22.20 -34.82 1.82
N GLY A 407 21.34 -33.89 1.39
CA GLY A 407 20.47 -33.08 2.24
C GLY A 407 21.16 -31.89 2.86
N SER A 408 22.40 -31.53 2.46
CA SER A 408 23.02 -30.24 2.76
C SER A 408 22.41 -29.15 1.87
N VAL A 409 22.54 -27.87 2.29
CA VAL A 409 22.05 -26.72 1.53
C VAL A 409 23.20 -25.82 1.17
N ASN A 410 23.41 -25.56 -0.12
CA ASN A 410 24.45 -24.67 -0.60
C ASN A 410 24.15 -23.21 -0.23
N ILE A 411 25.20 -22.44 0.06
CA ILE A 411 25.13 -21.00 0.29
C ILE A 411 25.78 -20.27 -0.89
N PRO A 412 25.00 -19.56 -1.74
CA PRO A 412 25.52 -18.77 -2.83
C PRO A 412 26.57 -17.74 -2.37
N LYS A 413 27.54 -17.44 -3.24
CA LYS A 413 28.67 -16.54 -2.90
C LYS A 413 28.21 -15.19 -2.32
N ALA A 414 27.16 -14.61 -2.86
CA ALA A 414 26.62 -13.32 -2.42
C ALA A 414 26.19 -13.35 -0.94
N LEU A 415 25.76 -14.50 -0.42
CA LEU A 415 25.26 -14.63 0.94
C LEU A 415 26.30 -15.13 1.94
N GLN A 416 27.41 -15.73 1.48
CA GLN A 416 28.46 -16.28 2.35
C GLN A 416 29.03 -15.28 3.37
N PRO A 417 29.28 -13.99 3.04
CA PRO A 417 29.74 -13.01 4.01
C PRO A 417 28.79 -12.85 5.20
N TYR A 418 27.50 -12.92 4.95
CA TYR A 418 26.44 -12.80 5.97
C TYR A 418 26.24 -14.09 6.78
N MET A 419 26.72 -15.22 6.25
CA MET A 419 26.70 -16.52 6.89
C MET A 419 28.03 -16.87 7.59
N GLY A 420 28.93 -15.87 7.78
CA GLY A 420 30.23 -16.06 8.40
C GLY A 420 31.19 -16.91 7.58
N GLY A 421 31.07 -16.82 6.26
CA GLY A 421 31.91 -17.58 5.32
C GLY A 421 31.49 -19.03 5.09
N LYS A 422 30.36 -19.50 5.68
CA LYS A 422 29.85 -20.83 5.41
C LYS A 422 29.47 -20.96 3.92
N THR A 423 29.85 -22.08 3.32
CA THR A 423 29.51 -22.43 1.93
C THR A 423 28.32 -23.39 1.87
N LYS A 424 27.98 -24.04 3.00
CA LYS A 424 26.87 -24.97 3.15
C LYS A 424 26.28 -24.93 4.56
N ILE A 425 25.03 -25.37 4.69
CA ILE A 425 24.39 -25.81 5.94
C ILE A 425 24.37 -27.33 5.90
N GLU A 426 24.91 -27.98 6.95
CA GLU A 426 25.06 -29.42 7.06
C GLU A 426 24.38 -29.97 8.31
#